data_8a3288eaca0f9b4828da3d9a89b3cdb0
#
_entry.id   8a3288eaca0f9b4828da3d9a89b3cdb0
#
_cell.length_a   1.000
_cell.length_b   1.000
_cell.length_c   1.000
_cell.angle_alpha   90.00
_cell.angle_beta   90.00
_cell.angle_gamma   90.00
#
_symmetry.space_group_name_H-M   'P 1'
#
loop_
_entity.id
_entity.type
_entity.pdbx_description
1 polymer ?
#
loop_
_entity_poly.entity_id
_entity_poly.type
_entity_poly.pdbx_seq_one_letter_code
_entity_poly.pdbx_strand_id
1 'polypeptide(L)'
;MLKYRCLVLDHDDTVVKSTPTIHFPAFKKTLEKLRPNVNMTLEEFLLYSFEPGFSPLCHDILKFTDEEMEFQYNTWNEHVQKTIPKFYEGFEDIIKKQKDEGGLVCVVSHSNSVNILRDFNENFGIEPDMIFGWELGEEKRKPRPYPLNEIMRVYNLKSNELLMVDDLKPGYDMARLCGVDFACAGWSNQIPKIAEFMKKNCDYYFDSVKKLEKFLFN
;
A
#
# COMPACT_ATOMS: atom_id res chain seq x y z
N MET A 1 11.88 -18.18 16.23
CA MET A 1 11.18 -17.03 16.91
C MET A 1 11.08 -15.91 15.89
N LEU A 2 9.86 -15.42 15.63
CA LEU A 2 9.60 -14.34 14.68
C LEU A 2 10.38 -13.07 15.05
N LYS A 3 10.96 -12.42 14.06
CA LYS A 3 11.64 -11.13 14.21
C LYS A 3 10.64 -10.00 14.53
N TYR A 4 9.46 -10.07 13.89
CA TYR A 4 8.31 -9.20 14.16
C TYR A 4 7.08 -10.07 14.36
N ARG A 5 6.30 -9.78 15.39
CA ARG A 5 5.06 -10.50 15.68
C ARG A 5 3.94 -10.17 14.70
N CYS A 6 3.99 -8.99 14.11
CA CYS A 6 3.01 -8.54 13.13
C CYS A 6 3.70 -7.92 11.92
N LEU A 7 3.43 -8.45 10.74
CA LEU A 7 3.72 -7.78 9.48
C LEU A 7 2.51 -6.93 9.09
N VAL A 8 2.72 -5.64 8.90
CA VAL A 8 1.71 -4.72 8.38
C VAL A 8 2.09 -4.38 6.95
N LEU A 9 1.34 -4.88 6.00
CA LEU A 9 1.65 -4.79 4.57
C LEU A 9 0.77 -3.71 3.92
N ASP A 10 1.34 -2.86 3.11
CA ASP A 10 0.58 -2.22 2.06
C ASP A 10 0.20 -3.25 1.00
N HIS A 11 -0.81 -2.96 0.18
CA HIS A 11 -1.30 -3.88 -0.84
C HIS A 11 -0.75 -3.54 -2.23
N ASP A 12 -1.08 -2.37 -2.74
CA ASP A 12 -0.79 -1.98 -4.11
C ASP A 12 0.70 -1.68 -4.31
N ASP A 13 1.30 -2.33 -5.30
CA ASP A 13 2.72 -2.28 -5.64
C ASP A 13 3.68 -2.70 -4.50
N THR A 14 3.16 -3.08 -3.35
CA THR A 14 3.93 -3.72 -2.27
C THR A 14 3.76 -5.24 -2.32
N VAL A 15 2.53 -5.73 -2.20
CA VAL A 15 2.20 -7.16 -2.24
C VAL A 15 1.76 -7.60 -3.62
N VAL A 16 0.99 -6.75 -4.33
CA VAL A 16 0.47 -7.01 -5.69
C VAL A 16 1.00 -5.99 -6.70
N LYS A 17 1.03 -6.39 -7.98
CA LYS A 17 1.42 -5.54 -9.13
C LYS A 17 0.16 -4.90 -9.70
N SER A 18 -0.20 -3.70 -9.24
CA SER A 18 -1.51 -3.10 -9.57
C SER A 18 -1.44 -1.74 -10.26
N THR A 19 -0.59 -0.81 -9.82
CA THR A 19 -0.62 0.56 -10.35
C THR A 19 -0.41 0.65 -11.86
N PRO A 20 0.58 0.00 -12.48
CA PRO A 20 0.78 0.14 -13.92
C PRO A 20 -0.35 -0.44 -14.77
N THR A 21 -1.08 -1.44 -14.26
CA THR A 21 -2.05 -2.22 -15.03
C THR A 21 -3.50 -1.97 -14.67
N ILE A 22 -3.77 -1.41 -13.49
CA ILE A 22 -5.12 -1.19 -12.96
C ILE A 22 -5.33 0.29 -12.60
N HIS A 23 -4.58 0.81 -11.62
CA HIS A 23 -4.86 2.13 -11.05
C HIS A 23 -4.53 3.27 -12.01
N PHE A 24 -3.37 3.25 -12.63
CA PHE A 24 -2.98 4.30 -13.56
C PHE A 24 -3.83 4.31 -14.85
N PRO A 25 -4.15 3.17 -15.50
CA PRO A 25 -5.11 3.15 -16.60
C PRO A 25 -6.49 3.69 -16.23
N ALA A 26 -7.01 3.37 -15.04
CA ALA A 26 -8.27 3.92 -14.55
C ALA A 26 -8.19 5.44 -14.36
N PHE A 27 -7.09 5.92 -13.77
CA PHE A 27 -6.87 7.35 -13.57
C PHE A 27 -6.70 8.11 -14.89
N LYS A 28 -5.99 7.53 -15.88
CA LYS A 28 -5.91 8.10 -17.23
C LYS A 28 -7.30 8.28 -17.86
N LYS A 29 -8.17 7.28 -17.76
CA LYS A 29 -9.54 7.36 -18.25
C LYS A 29 -10.33 8.47 -17.56
N THR A 30 -10.11 8.67 -16.26
CA THR A 30 -10.67 9.80 -15.53
C THR A 30 -10.17 11.14 -16.09
N LEU A 31 -8.84 11.27 -16.30
CA LEU A 31 -8.25 12.49 -16.84
C LEU A 31 -8.74 12.79 -18.26
N GLU A 32 -8.84 11.79 -19.13
CA GLU A 32 -9.37 11.93 -20.49
C GLU A 32 -10.78 12.56 -20.50
N LYS A 33 -11.59 12.25 -19.49
CA LYS A 33 -12.94 12.77 -19.34
C LYS A 33 -12.99 14.15 -18.69
N LEU A 34 -12.25 14.32 -17.59
CA LEU A 34 -12.39 15.50 -16.71
C LEU A 34 -11.35 16.58 -17.00
N ARG A 35 -10.17 16.20 -17.48
CA ARG A 35 -9.03 17.10 -17.74
C ARG A 35 -8.30 16.71 -19.02
N PRO A 36 -8.97 16.78 -20.19
CA PRO A 36 -8.44 16.24 -21.47
C PRO A 36 -7.11 16.86 -21.92
N ASN A 37 -6.76 18.02 -21.37
CA ASN A 37 -5.49 18.70 -21.65
C ASN A 37 -4.35 18.28 -20.72
N VAL A 38 -4.62 17.44 -19.71
CA VAL A 38 -3.61 16.91 -18.78
C VAL A 38 -3.12 15.57 -19.31
N ASN A 39 -1.85 15.52 -19.71
CA ASN A 39 -1.19 14.30 -20.15
C ASN A 39 -0.22 13.84 -19.06
N MET A 40 -0.71 13.07 -18.10
CA MET A 40 0.08 12.52 -16.99
C MET A 40 0.73 11.20 -17.38
N THR A 41 2.01 11.05 -17.08
CA THR A 41 2.76 9.80 -17.21
C THR A 41 2.59 8.92 -15.96
N LEU A 42 2.92 7.62 -16.06
CA LEU A 42 2.94 6.73 -14.89
C LEU A 42 3.95 7.22 -13.83
N GLU A 43 5.11 7.70 -14.25
CA GLU A 43 6.12 8.23 -13.33
C GLU A 43 5.60 9.45 -12.56
N GLU A 44 4.95 10.39 -13.25
CA GLU A 44 4.33 11.55 -12.60
C GLU A 44 3.22 11.15 -11.63
N PHE A 45 2.37 10.18 -12.01
CA PHE A 45 1.34 9.64 -11.12
C PHE A 45 1.93 9.05 -9.85
N LEU A 46 2.99 8.25 -9.95
CA LEU A 46 3.70 7.67 -8.81
C LEU A 46 4.38 8.75 -7.96
N LEU A 47 4.99 9.76 -8.58
CA LEU A 47 5.60 10.88 -7.87
C LEU A 47 4.56 11.70 -7.08
N TYR A 48 3.38 11.93 -7.66
CA TYR A 48 2.29 12.60 -6.94
C TYR A 48 1.70 11.72 -5.83
N SER A 49 1.59 10.42 -6.05
CA SER A 49 1.14 9.47 -5.03
C SER A 49 2.11 9.37 -3.86
N PHE A 50 3.41 9.50 -4.15
CA PHE A 50 4.46 9.59 -3.15
C PHE A 50 4.37 10.90 -2.34
N GLU A 51 4.27 12.04 -3.01
CA GLU A 51 4.15 13.38 -2.42
C GLU A 51 3.58 14.37 -3.44
N PRO A 52 2.48 15.09 -3.11
CA PRO A 52 1.86 15.26 -1.79
C PRO A 52 0.84 14.16 -1.41
N GLY A 53 0.60 13.17 -2.26
CA GLY A 53 -0.38 12.11 -2.07
C GLY A 53 -1.57 12.23 -3.02
N PHE A 54 -2.38 11.16 -3.11
CA PHE A 54 -3.47 11.05 -4.08
C PHE A 54 -4.59 12.08 -3.85
N SER A 55 -5.03 12.28 -2.60
CA SER A 55 -6.08 13.29 -2.31
C SER A 55 -5.64 14.70 -2.66
N PRO A 56 -4.46 15.20 -2.26
CA PRO A 56 -3.97 16.50 -2.72
C PRO A 56 -3.76 16.58 -4.25
N LEU A 57 -3.33 15.51 -4.91
CA LEU A 57 -3.28 15.49 -6.37
C LEU A 57 -4.65 15.80 -6.98
N CYS A 58 -5.70 15.16 -6.50
CA CYS A 58 -7.04 15.34 -7.02
C CYS A 58 -7.63 16.71 -6.65
N HIS A 59 -7.62 17.07 -5.37
CA HIS A 59 -8.29 18.28 -4.87
C HIS A 59 -7.49 19.55 -5.11
N ASP A 60 -6.17 19.52 -4.84
CA ASP A 60 -5.37 20.75 -4.83
C ASP A 60 -4.71 21.04 -6.18
N ILE A 61 -4.31 20.01 -6.93
CA ILE A 61 -3.61 20.15 -8.20
C ILE A 61 -4.60 20.09 -9.37
N LEU A 62 -5.39 19.02 -9.46
CA LEU A 62 -6.36 18.82 -10.55
C LEU A 62 -7.68 19.54 -10.32
N LYS A 63 -7.92 20.05 -9.09
CA LYS A 63 -9.14 20.78 -8.72
C LYS A 63 -10.42 19.99 -9.03
N PHE A 64 -10.44 18.72 -8.66
CA PHE A 64 -11.65 17.91 -8.78
C PHE A 64 -12.71 18.37 -7.77
N THR A 65 -13.95 18.47 -8.22
CA THR A 65 -15.12 18.65 -7.35
C THR A 65 -15.48 17.32 -6.67
N ASP A 66 -16.42 17.36 -5.71
CA ASP A 66 -16.89 16.14 -5.04
C ASP A 66 -17.57 15.18 -6.05
N GLU A 67 -18.34 15.68 -7.01
CA GLU A 67 -18.94 14.88 -8.07
C GLU A 67 -17.88 14.28 -9.02
N GLU A 68 -16.80 15.02 -9.29
CA GLU A 68 -15.68 14.52 -10.09
C GLU A 68 -14.87 13.48 -9.33
N MET A 69 -14.75 13.59 -8.01
CA MET A 69 -14.17 12.55 -7.16
C MET A 69 -15.02 11.27 -7.14
N GLU A 70 -16.34 11.39 -7.09
CA GLU A 70 -17.24 10.25 -7.24
C GLU A 70 -17.09 9.57 -8.60
N PHE A 71 -17.02 10.34 -9.69
CA PHE A 71 -16.76 9.81 -11.03
C PHE A 71 -15.41 9.08 -11.09
N GLN A 72 -14.35 9.65 -10.50
CA GLN A 72 -13.03 9.04 -10.42
C GLN A 72 -13.09 7.70 -9.67
N TYR A 73 -13.74 7.68 -8.50
CA TYR A 73 -13.91 6.47 -7.70
C TYR A 73 -14.66 5.37 -8.47
N ASN A 74 -15.77 5.71 -9.12
CA ASN A 74 -16.55 4.75 -9.91
C ASN A 74 -15.76 4.19 -11.09
N THR A 75 -14.99 5.06 -11.79
CA THR A 75 -14.11 4.65 -12.89
C THR A 75 -13.01 3.70 -12.40
N TRP A 76 -12.39 4.01 -11.27
CA TRP A 76 -11.39 3.16 -10.63
C TRP A 76 -11.99 1.81 -10.22
N ASN A 77 -13.14 1.83 -9.55
CA ASN A 77 -13.81 0.61 -9.08
C ASN A 77 -14.18 -0.33 -10.23
N GLU A 78 -14.66 0.20 -11.36
CA GLU A 78 -14.90 -0.61 -12.56
C GLU A 78 -13.65 -1.32 -13.08
N HIS A 79 -12.46 -0.72 -12.98
CA HIS A 79 -11.21 -1.32 -13.40
C HIS A 79 -10.74 -2.41 -12.42
N VAL A 80 -10.83 -2.13 -11.13
CA VAL A 80 -10.46 -3.07 -10.07
C VAL A 80 -11.33 -4.33 -10.10
N GLN A 81 -12.65 -4.18 -10.37
CA GLN A 81 -13.55 -5.34 -10.45
C GLN A 81 -13.27 -6.25 -11.66
N LYS A 82 -12.62 -5.75 -12.71
CA LYS A 82 -12.32 -6.53 -13.93
C LYS A 82 -11.01 -7.30 -13.88
N THR A 83 -10.16 -7.02 -12.91
CA THR A 83 -8.79 -7.54 -12.88
C THR A 83 -8.36 -7.90 -11.47
N ILE A 84 -7.96 -9.16 -11.27
CA ILE A 84 -7.28 -9.58 -10.04
C ILE A 84 -5.79 -9.37 -10.25
N PRO A 85 -5.12 -8.51 -9.45
CA PRO A 85 -3.69 -8.26 -9.60
C PRO A 85 -2.89 -9.51 -9.19
N LYS A 86 -1.74 -9.69 -9.84
CA LYS A 86 -0.80 -10.75 -9.45
C LYS A 86 0.06 -10.30 -8.29
N PHE A 87 0.26 -11.17 -7.34
CA PHE A 87 1.20 -10.97 -6.26
C PHE A 87 2.65 -10.96 -6.77
N TYR A 88 3.53 -10.25 -6.06
CA TYR A 88 4.96 -10.42 -6.26
C TYR A 88 5.38 -11.81 -5.79
N GLU A 89 6.22 -12.46 -6.58
CA GLU A 89 6.73 -13.81 -6.28
C GLU A 89 7.42 -13.85 -4.92
N GLY A 90 7.09 -14.84 -4.10
CA GLY A 90 7.62 -15.05 -2.76
C GLY A 90 6.75 -14.47 -1.63
N PHE A 91 5.75 -13.63 -1.91
CA PHE A 91 4.88 -13.12 -0.84
C PHE A 91 4.00 -14.20 -0.20
N GLU A 92 3.56 -15.18 -0.98
CA GLU A 92 2.82 -16.32 -0.45
C GLU A 92 3.61 -17.04 0.65
N ASP A 93 4.90 -17.29 0.41
CA ASP A 93 5.79 -17.97 1.35
C ASP A 93 6.01 -17.13 2.62
N ILE A 94 6.19 -15.80 2.47
CA ILE A 94 6.31 -14.88 3.61
C ILE A 94 5.06 -14.93 4.48
N ILE A 95 3.87 -14.81 3.86
CA ILE A 95 2.58 -14.78 4.58
C ILE A 95 2.33 -16.11 5.30
N LYS A 96 2.50 -17.24 4.60
CA LYS A 96 2.35 -18.59 5.18
C LYS A 96 3.29 -18.78 6.35
N LYS A 97 4.57 -18.53 6.16
CA LYS A 97 5.58 -18.72 7.20
C LYS A 97 5.36 -17.84 8.42
N GLN A 98 4.96 -16.57 8.21
CA GLN A 98 4.60 -15.67 9.30
C GLN A 98 3.43 -16.23 10.14
N LYS A 99 2.37 -16.69 9.46
CA LYS A 99 1.18 -17.27 10.16
C LYS A 99 1.46 -18.63 10.79
N ASP A 100 2.20 -19.50 10.13
CA ASP A 100 2.58 -20.82 10.64
C ASP A 100 3.43 -20.75 11.91
N GLU A 101 4.27 -19.70 12.04
CA GLU A 101 5.04 -19.43 13.26
C GLU A 101 4.23 -18.66 14.33
N GLY A 102 2.91 -18.46 14.14
CA GLY A 102 2.01 -17.80 15.08
C GLY A 102 2.07 -16.27 15.04
N GLY A 103 2.62 -15.70 13.99
CA GLY A 103 2.61 -14.26 13.74
C GLY A 103 1.33 -13.77 13.07
N LEU A 104 1.18 -12.45 13.02
CA LEU A 104 0.04 -11.77 12.42
C LEU A 104 0.44 -11.15 11.08
N VAL A 105 -0.53 -11.08 10.17
CA VAL A 105 -0.44 -10.37 8.89
C VAL A 105 -1.62 -9.42 8.78
N CYS A 106 -1.38 -8.12 8.91
CA CYS A 106 -2.37 -7.08 8.72
C CYS A 106 -2.11 -6.33 7.42
N VAL A 107 -3.16 -5.72 6.84
CA VAL A 107 -3.02 -4.92 5.61
C VAL A 107 -3.54 -3.50 5.86
N VAL A 108 -2.77 -2.50 5.43
CA VAL A 108 -3.16 -1.08 5.46
C VAL A 108 -2.91 -0.46 4.10
N SER A 109 -3.96 -0.21 3.34
CA SER A 109 -3.85 0.24 1.95
C SER A 109 -4.82 1.37 1.60
N HIS A 110 -4.58 2.04 0.47
CA HIS A 110 -5.55 2.94 -0.16
C HIS A 110 -6.53 2.22 -1.11
N SER A 111 -6.45 0.89 -1.23
CA SER A 111 -7.49 0.07 -1.86
C SER A 111 -8.64 -0.25 -0.89
N ASN A 112 -9.81 -0.62 -1.41
CA ASN A 112 -10.94 -1.05 -0.56
C ASN A 112 -10.66 -2.42 0.06
N SER A 113 -11.01 -2.61 1.33
CA SER A 113 -10.78 -3.87 2.06
C SER A 113 -11.43 -5.08 1.40
N VAL A 114 -12.59 -4.94 0.78
CA VAL A 114 -13.25 -6.03 0.03
C VAL A 114 -12.43 -6.52 -1.16
N ASN A 115 -11.72 -5.61 -1.86
CA ASN A 115 -10.85 -5.98 -2.98
C ASN A 115 -9.56 -6.64 -2.47
N ILE A 116 -8.98 -6.12 -1.39
CA ILE A 116 -7.81 -6.71 -0.74
C ILE A 116 -8.12 -8.15 -0.31
N LEU A 117 -9.24 -8.36 0.38
CA LEU A 117 -9.66 -9.68 0.83
C LEU A 117 -9.88 -10.64 -0.35
N ARG A 118 -10.56 -10.18 -1.42
CA ARG A 118 -10.72 -10.95 -2.66
C ARG A 118 -9.35 -11.38 -3.22
N ASP A 119 -8.43 -10.44 -3.34
CA ASP A 119 -7.12 -10.68 -3.97
C ASP A 119 -6.29 -11.70 -3.16
N PHE A 120 -6.35 -11.63 -1.83
CA PHE A 120 -5.71 -12.62 -0.97
C PHE A 120 -6.35 -14.01 -1.09
N ASN A 121 -7.69 -14.08 -1.12
CA ASN A 121 -8.40 -15.35 -1.25
C ASN A 121 -8.17 -16.01 -2.61
N GLU A 122 -8.24 -15.26 -3.70
CA GLU A 122 -8.06 -15.77 -5.07
C GLU A 122 -6.62 -16.24 -5.34
N ASN A 123 -5.62 -15.58 -4.73
CA ASN A 123 -4.21 -15.95 -4.96
C ASN A 123 -3.70 -17.04 -4.01
N PHE A 124 -4.12 -17.04 -2.73
CA PHE A 124 -3.52 -17.96 -1.73
C PHE A 124 -4.53 -18.69 -0.85
N GLY A 125 -5.80 -18.26 -0.82
CA GLY A 125 -6.76 -18.79 0.15
C GLY A 125 -6.41 -18.46 1.61
N ILE A 126 -5.67 -17.38 1.85
CA ILE A 126 -5.27 -16.94 3.20
C ILE A 126 -5.81 -15.55 3.43
N GLU A 127 -6.50 -15.35 4.56
CA GLU A 127 -7.01 -14.03 4.93
C GLU A 127 -6.04 -13.31 5.86
N PRO A 128 -5.85 -11.99 5.65
CA PRO A 128 -5.18 -11.13 6.63
C PRO A 128 -5.94 -11.12 7.97
N ASP A 129 -5.21 -10.96 9.07
CA ASP A 129 -5.80 -10.90 10.41
C ASP A 129 -6.58 -9.60 10.65
N MET A 130 -6.21 -8.52 9.95
CA MET A 130 -6.92 -7.25 9.96
C MET A 130 -6.63 -6.47 8.67
N ILE A 131 -7.65 -5.77 8.13
CA ILE A 131 -7.52 -4.96 6.93
C ILE A 131 -8.04 -3.55 7.21
N PHE A 132 -7.28 -2.54 6.81
CA PHE A 132 -7.69 -1.13 6.78
C PHE A 132 -7.58 -0.62 5.34
N GLY A 133 -8.71 -0.30 4.75
CA GLY A 133 -8.82 0.15 3.37
C GLY A 133 -9.25 1.60 3.21
N TRP A 134 -9.54 1.98 1.97
CA TRP A 134 -9.96 3.33 1.58
C TRP A 134 -11.22 3.81 2.33
N GLU A 135 -12.16 2.92 2.60
CA GLU A 135 -13.42 3.19 3.29
C GLU A 135 -13.27 3.71 4.71
N LEU A 136 -12.04 3.62 5.29
CA LEU A 136 -11.74 4.17 6.60
C LEU A 136 -11.86 5.72 6.65
N GLY A 137 -11.79 6.37 5.49
CA GLY A 137 -11.87 7.82 5.34
C GLY A 137 -10.56 8.54 5.65
N GLU A 138 -10.45 9.80 5.20
CA GLU A 138 -9.22 10.60 5.30
C GLU A 138 -8.74 10.85 6.71
N GLU A 139 -9.65 10.92 7.67
CA GLU A 139 -9.35 11.17 9.08
C GLU A 139 -8.58 10.01 9.74
N LYS A 140 -8.67 8.80 9.18
CA LYS A 140 -8.15 7.59 9.81
C LYS A 140 -7.19 6.79 8.92
N ARG A 141 -7.34 6.82 7.58
CA ARG A 141 -6.46 6.05 6.68
C ARG A 141 -5.04 6.60 6.67
N LYS A 142 -4.07 5.80 6.19
CA LYS A 142 -2.68 6.26 6.04
C LYS A 142 -2.62 7.59 5.24
N PRO A 143 -1.77 8.56 5.63
CA PRO A 143 -0.69 8.46 6.61
C PRO A 143 -1.09 8.68 8.08
N ARG A 144 -2.39 8.68 8.43
CA ARG A 144 -2.82 8.84 9.82
C ARG A 144 -2.40 7.65 10.68
N PRO A 145 -2.10 7.85 11.99
CA PRO A 145 -1.59 6.78 12.86
C PRO A 145 -2.65 5.76 13.28
N TYR A 146 -3.92 5.99 12.98
CA TYR A 146 -5.03 5.17 13.47
C TYR A 146 -4.88 3.67 13.16
N PRO A 147 -4.54 3.22 11.92
CA PRO A 147 -4.47 1.80 11.60
C PRO A 147 -3.43 1.07 12.46
N LEU A 148 -2.22 1.61 12.58
CA LEU A 148 -1.16 0.98 13.39
C LEU A 148 -1.48 0.98 14.88
N ASN A 149 -2.04 2.09 15.40
CA ASN A 149 -2.47 2.16 16.79
C ASN A 149 -3.57 1.16 17.10
N GLU A 150 -4.52 0.95 16.17
CA GLU A 150 -5.59 -0.02 16.34
C GLU A 150 -5.09 -1.46 16.29
N ILE A 151 -4.15 -1.80 15.39
CA ILE A 151 -3.47 -3.11 15.37
C ILE A 151 -2.78 -3.36 16.72
N MET A 152 -1.98 -2.41 17.19
CA MET A 152 -1.29 -2.54 18.48
C MET A 152 -2.27 -2.72 19.64
N ARG A 153 -3.37 -1.98 19.64
CA ARG A 153 -4.41 -2.06 20.69
C ARG A 153 -5.11 -3.42 20.70
N VAL A 154 -5.58 -3.88 19.52
CA VAL A 154 -6.37 -5.11 19.40
C VAL A 154 -5.56 -6.35 19.75
N TYR A 155 -4.31 -6.40 19.26
CA TYR A 155 -3.45 -7.57 19.47
C TYR A 155 -2.49 -7.45 20.66
N ASN A 156 -2.61 -6.35 21.43
CA ASN A 156 -1.76 -6.07 22.59
C ASN A 156 -0.26 -6.14 22.23
N LEU A 157 0.12 -5.40 21.17
CA LEU A 157 1.47 -5.34 20.66
C LEU A 157 2.11 -3.97 20.96
N LYS A 158 3.45 -3.98 21.07
CA LYS A 158 4.27 -2.75 21.10
C LYS A 158 4.73 -2.40 19.69
N SER A 159 5.10 -1.14 19.48
CA SER A 159 5.55 -0.66 18.16
C SER A 159 6.75 -1.44 17.60
N ASN A 160 7.68 -1.84 18.44
CA ASN A 160 8.85 -2.64 18.03
C ASN A 160 8.54 -4.12 17.74
N GLU A 161 7.29 -4.55 17.86
CA GLU A 161 6.83 -5.88 17.46
C GLU A 161 6.16 -5.89 16.08
N LEU A 162 6.00 -4.70 15.47
CA LEU A 162 5.44 -4.51 14.12
C LEU A 162 6.54 -4.13 13.13
N LEU A 163 6.39 -4.60 11.90
CA LEU A 163 7.10 -4.07 10.72
C LEU A 163 6.07 -3.60 9.70
N MET A 164 6.08 -2.31 9.36
CA MET A 164 5.33 -1.79 8.22
C MET A 164 6.15 -1.97 6.94
N VAL A 165 5.55 -2.57 5.91
CA VAL A 165 6.15 -2.74 4.58
C VAL A 165 5.30 -1.99 3.57
N ASP A 166 5.87 -0.98 2.89
CA ASP A 166 5.16 -0.13 1.94
C ASP A 166 6.16 0.42 0.90
N ASP A 167 5.72 0.76 -0.29
CA ASP A 167 6.58 1.30 -1.34
C ASP A 167 6.59 2.84 -1.38
N LEU A 168 5.62 3.51 -0.71
CA LEU A 168 5.44 4.95 -0.78
C LEU A 168 5.45 5.66 0.59
N LYS A 169 5.64 6.98 0.51
CA LYS A 169 5.75 7.88 1.67
C LYS A 169 4.57 7.84 2.66
N PRO A 170 3.28 7.71 2.25
CA PRO A 170 2.18 7.64 3.21
C PRO A 170 2.31 6.53 4.26
N GLY A 171 2.79 5.34 3.89
CA GLY A 171 3.06 4.27 4.84
C GLY A 171 4.28 4.56 5.73
N TYR A 172 5.34 5.14 5.15
CA TYR A 172 6.50 5.59 5.91
C TYR A 172 6.11 6.64 6.97
N ASP A 173 5.36 7.68 6.59
CA ASP A 173 4.94 8.72 7.52
C ASP A 173 4.08 8.16 8.66
N MET A 174 3.15 7.24 8.35
CA MET A 174 2.33 6.55 9.35
C MET A 174 3.21 5.74 10.33
N ALA A 175 4.17 4.97 9.83
CA ALA A 175 5.07 4.18 10.66
C ALA A 175 5.91 5.08 11.59
N ARG A 176 6.46 6.20 11.08
CA ARG A 176 7.21 7.18 11.89
C ARG A 176 6.36 7.78 13.01
N LEU A 177 5.09 8.15 12.74
CA LEU A 177 4.18 8.69 13.75
C LEU A 177 3.88 7.69 14.88
N CYS A 178 3.95 6.39 14.60
CA CYS A 178 3.66 5.33 15.57
C CYS A 178 4.93 4.72 16.22
N GLY A 179 6.13 5.11 15.79
CA GLY A 179 7.39 4.51 16.24
C GLY A 179 7.52 3.04 15.83
N VAL A 180 6.91 2.67 14.69
CA VAL A 180 6.97 1.33 14.10
C VAL A 180 8.10 1.29 13.08
N ASP A 181 8.86 0.18 13.06
CA ASP A 181 9.90 -0.05 12.06
C ASP A 181 9.30 -0.10 10.66
N PHE A 182 10.00 0.51 9.68
CA PHE A 182 9.56 0.61 8.31
C PHE A 182 10.54 -0.03 7.34
N ALA A 183 10.02 -0.91 6.48
CA ALA A 183 10.74 -1.51 5.36
C ALA A 183 10.18 -1.03 4.03
N CYS A 184 11.02 -0.40 3.22
CA CYS A 184 10.63 0.01 1.87
C CYS A 184 10.62 -1.18 0.91
N ALA A 185 9.48 -1.35 0.19
CA ALA A 185 9.29 -2.28 -0.92
C ALA A 185 9.91 -1.74 -2.21
N GLY A 186 11.25 -1.63 -2.24
CA GLY A 186 12.01 -1.07 -3.38
C GLY A 186 12.03 -1.94 -4.64
N TRP A 187 11.30 -3.05 -4.65
CA TRP A 187 11.08 -3.87 -5.85
C TRP A 187 9.94 -3.36 -6.74
N SER A 188 9.08 -2.47 -6.23
CA SER A 188 7.88 -2.01 -6.93
C SER A 188 8.19 -1.04 -8.06
N ASN A 189 8.97 -0.03 -7.78
CA ASN A 189 9.37 0.99 -8.73
C ASN A 189 10.83 1.41 -8.49
N GLN A 190 11.48 1.96 -9.52
CA GLN A 190 12.86 2.42 -9.45
C GLN A 190 12.98 3.91 -9.77
N ILE A 191 11.96 4.69 -9.46
CA ILE A 191 11.97 6.15 -9.65
C ILE A 191 13.04 6.76 -8.72
N PRO A 192 14.07 7.43 -9.27
CA PRO A 192 15.23 7.86 -8.50
C PRO A 192 14.87 8.69 -7.27
N LYS A 193 13.96 9.67 -7.42
CA LYS A 193 13.53 10.54 -6.32
C LYS A 193 12.92 9.75 -5.15
N ILE A 194 12.09 8.75 -5.45
CA ILE A 194 11.47 7.88 -4.43
C ILE A 194 12.53 6.99 -3.79
N ALA A 195 13.34 6.32 -4.60
CA ALA A 195 14.37 5.41 -4.13
C ALA A 195 15.44 6.10 -3.27
N GLU A 196 15.87 7.31 -3.63
CA GLU A 196 16.83 8.10 -2.85
C GLU A 196 16.25 8.50 -1.49
N PHE A 197 15.00 9.00 -1.46
CA PHE A 197 14.32 9.33 -0.22
C PHE A 197 14.20 8.10 0.69
N MET A 198 13.70 6.99 0.16
CA MET A 198 13.46 5.78 0.94
C MET A 198 14.77 5.16 1.47
N LYS A 199 15.81 5.07 0.64
CA LYS A 199 17.14 4.58 1.09
C LYS A 199 17.75 5.42 2.19
N LYS A 200 17.47 6.72 2.20
CA LYS A 200 18.01 7.65 3.20
C LYS A 200 17.26 7.62 4.52
N ASN A 201 15.94 7.36 4.50
CA ASN A 201 15.05 7.64 5.63
C ASN A 201 14.44 6.38 6.28
N CYS A 202 14.32 5.26 5.53
CA CYS A 202 13.74 4.01 6.05
C CYS A 202 14.70 3.26 6.95
N ASP A 203 14.17 2.43 7.86
CA ASP A 203 15.00 1.54 8.67
C ASP A 203 15.59 0.44 7.79
N TYR A 204 14.80 -0.04 6.82
CA TYR A 204 15.20 -1.07 5.86
C TYR A 204 14.74 -0.73 4.45
N TYR A 205 15.56 -1.08 3.46
CA TYR A 205 15.23 -0.97 2.04
C TYR A 205 15.53 -2.28 1.34
N PHE A 206 14.52 -2.90 0.74
CA PHE A 206 14.69 -4.16 0.03
C PHE A 206 14.37 -3.99 -1.46
N ASP A 207 15.30 -4.35 -2.32
CA ASP A 207 15.14 -4.33 -3.79
C ASP A 207 14.49 -5.62 -4.34
N SER A 208 14.16 -6.57 -3.46
CA SER A 208 13.47 -7.81 -3.82
C SER A 208 12.74 -8.42 -2.61
N VAL A 209 11.62 -9.09 -2.89
CA VAL A 209 10.83 -9.85 -1.90
C VAL A 209 11.69 -10.92 -1.22
N LYS A 210 12.59 -11.58 -1.95
CA LYS A 210 13.53 -12.57 -1.41
C LYS A 210 14.46 -12.01 -0.34
N LYS A 211 14.90 -10.76 -0.46
CA LYS A 211 15.71 -10.10 0.58
C LYS A 211 14.90 -9.78 1.82
N LEU A 212 13.64 -9.37 1.67
CA LEU A 212 12.71 -9.21 2.79
C LEU A 212 12.49 -10.56 3.50
N GLU A 213 12.19 -11.62 2.77
CA GLU A 213 12.00 -12.96 3.32
C GLU A 213 13.22 -13.41 4.16
N LYS A 214 14.41 -13.27 3.58
CA LYS A 214 15.67 -13.60 4.27
C LYS A 214 15.87 -12.77 5.55
N PHE A 215 15.50 -11.51 5.53
CA PHE A 215 15.60 -10.64 6.69
C PHE A 215 14.63 -11.01 7.82
N LEU A 216 13.43 -11.47 7.45
CA LEU A 216 12.38 -11.82 8.42
C LEU A 216 12.66 -13.15 9.13
N PHE A 217 13.21 -14.13 8.42
CA PHE A 217 13.23 -15.53 8.87
C PHE A 217 14.62 -16.18 8.99
N ASN A 218 15.69 -15.43 8.77
CA ASN A 218 17.07 -15.88 9.00
C ASN A 218 17.76 -14.99 10.05
#